data_7254f3151871cd4f0652071a296fa10d
#
_entry.id   7254f3151871cd4f0652071a296fa10d
#
_cell.length_a   1.000
_cell.length_b   1.000
_cell.length_c   1.000
_cell.angle_alpha   90.00
_cell.angle_beta   90.00
_cell.angle_gamma   90.00
#
_symmetry.space_group_name_H-M   'P 1'
#
loop_
_entity.id
_entity.type
_entity.pdbx_description
1 polymer ?
#
loop_
_entity_poly.entity_id
_entity_poly.type
_entity_poly.pdbx_seq_one_letter_code
_entity_poly.pdbx_strand_id
1 'polypeptide(L)'
;ERMVVVVNLYGMSTFNDPANKLLADIVSDYPNAIIADWYSAVSAQPQMLQSDQTHPNMDGMHLFADTVQGAFQELSDRISALDGTSKDD
;
A
#
# COMPACT_ATOMS: atom_id res chain seq x y z
N GLU A 1 -1.26 -19.83 -3.71
CA GLU A 1 -1.30 -18.59 -4.47
C GLU A 1 -0.50 -17.50 -3.80
N ARG A 2 0.37 -16.83 -4.55
CA ARG A 2 1.23 -15.79 -3.99
C ARG A 2 0.49 -14.46 -3.92
N MET A 3 0.58 -13.80 -2.80
CA MET A 3 0.01 -12.48 -2.62
C MET A 3 1.11 -11.43 -2.74
N VAL A 4 0.84 -10.35 -3.44
CA VAL A 4 1.80 -9.28 -3.69
C VAL A 4 1.22 -7.96 -3.22
N VAL A 5 1.91 -7.30 -2.31
CA VAL A 5 1.54 -5.97 -1.85
C VAL A 5 2.56 -4.98 -2.39
N VAL A 6 2.08 -4.00 -3.13
CA VAL A 6 2.93 -2.97 -3.74
C VAL A 6 2.69 -1.66 -3.03
N VAL A 7 3.74 -1.06 -2.50
CA VAL A 7 3.63 0.22 -1.80
C VAL A 7 3.84 1.35 -2.79
N ASN A 8 2.91 2.29 -2.84
CA ASN A 8 3.09 3.44 -3.72
C ASN A 8 4.00 4.47 -3.06
N LEU A 9 4.32 5.52 -3.80
CA LEU A 9 5.40 6.43 -3.46
C LEU A 9 4.88 7.77 -2.96
N TYR A 10 5.59 8.35 -2.00
CA TYR A 10 5.36 9.70 -1.55
C TYR A 10 6.71 10.37 -1.29
N GLY A 11 6.85 11.63 -1.69
CA GLY A 11 8.08 12.38 -1.44
C GLY A 11 8.17 13.57 -2.37
N MET A 12 9.36 14.16 -2.42
CA MET A 12 9.59 15.39 -3.16
C MET A 12 9.85 15.17 -4.66
N SER A 13 9.99 13.92 -5.07
CA SER A 13 10.29 13.63 -6.48
C SER A 13 9.07 13.87 -7.37
N THR A 14 9.29 14.49 -8.52
CA THR A 14 8.23 14.69 -9.50
C THR A 14 7.86 13.40 -10.23
N PHE A 15 8.62 12.33 -10.04
CA PHE A 15 8.32 11.05 -10.64
C PHE A 15 7.25 10.27 -9.87
N ASN A 16 6.92 10.70 -8.63
CA ASN A 16 6.04 9.91 -7.78
C ASN A 16 4.64 9.77 -8.36
N ASP A 17 4.04 10.84 -8.83
CA ASP A 17 2.67 10.79 -9.34
C ASP A 17 2.55 9.90 -10.58
N PRO A 18 3.37 10.07 -11.63
CA PRO A 18 3.27 9.17 -12.78
C PRO A 18 3.64 7.73 -12.44
N ALA A 19 4.59 7.52 -11.52
CA ALA A 19 4.94 6.18 -11.10
C ALA A 19 3.79 5.51 -10.36
N ASN A 20 3.11 6.25 -9.49
CA ASN A 20 1.98 5.70 -8.74
C ASN A 20 0.83 5.34 -9.67
N LYS A 21 0.59 6.15 -10.69
CA LYS A 21 -0.45 5.84 -11.66
C LYS A 21 -0.12 4.56 -12.42
N LEU A 22 1.13 4.40 -12.80
CA LEU A 22 1.58 3.20 -13.50
C LEU A 22 1.46 1.97 -12.60
N LEU A 23 1.84 2.11 -11.33
CA LEU A 23 1.71 1.01 -10.37
C LEU A 23 0.26 0.58 -10.22
N ALA A 24 -0.65 1.53 -10.12
CA ALA A 24 -2.07 1.22 -9.99
C ALA A 24 -2.59 0.49 -11.21
N ASP A 25 -2.19 0.92 -12.40
CA ASP A 25 -2.60 0.28 -13.65
C ASP A 25 -2.09 -1.16 -13.72
N ILE A 26 -0.82 -1.37 -13.36
CA ILE A 26 -0.24 -2.72 -13.39
C ILE A 26 -0.92 -3.63 -12.38
N VAL A 27 -1.10 -3.15 -11.16
CA VAL A 27 -1.67 -3.96 -10.10
C VAL A 27 -3.10 -4.36 -10.43
N SER A 28 -3.84 -3.49 -11.13
CA SER A 28 -5.24 -3.79 -11.47
C SER A 28 -5.38 -5.01 -12.38
N ASP A 29 -4.30 -5.41 -13.05
CA ASP A 29 -4.32 -6.58 -13.92
C ASP A 29 -4.09 -7.90 -13.19
N TYR A 30 -3.79 -7.85 -11.89
CA TYR A 30 -3.43 -9.05 -11.13
C TYR A 30 -4.34 -9.19 -9.92
N PRO A 31 -5.22 -10.21 -9.88
CA PRO A 31 -6.13 -10.37 -8.75
C PRO A 31 -5.43 -10.72 -7.43
N ASN A 32 -4.17 -11.15 -7.51
CA ASN A 32 -3.39 -11.48 -6.31
C ASN A 32 -2.48 -10.34 -5.88
N ALA A 33 -2.70 -9.13 -6.38
CA ALA A 33 -1.89 -7.96 -6.03
C ALA A 33 -2.78 -6.83 -5.53
N ILE A 34 -2.22 -5.99 -4.67
CA ILE A 34 -2.92 -4.84 -4.13
C ILE A 34 -1.92 -3.71 -3.89
N ILE A 35 -2.40 -2.47 -3.92
CA ILE A 35 -1.60 -1.31 -3.54
C ILE A 35 -1.77 -1.06 -2.04
N ALA A 36 -0.66 -0.92 -1.34
CA ALA A 36 -0.67 -0.32 -0.01
C ALA A 36 -0.49 1.17 -0.22
N ASP A 37 -1.53 1.93 0.06
CA ASP A 37 -1.61 3.35 -0.32
C ASP A 37 -0.89 4.24 0.68
N TRP A 38 0.43 4.15 0.68
CA TRP A 38 1.28 4.95 1.54
C TRP A 38 1.11 6.45 1.24
N TYR A 39 0.93 6.78 -0.04
CA TYR A 39 0.75 8.16 -0.46
C TYR A 39 -0.40 8.82 0.31
N SER A 40 -1.57 8.20 0.31
CA SER A 40 -2.72 8.77 1.00
C SER A 40 -2.53 8.78 2.52
N ALA A 41 -1.94 7.72 3.06
CA ALA A 41 -1.77 7.62 4.51
C ALA A 41 -0.87 8.73 5.03
N VAL A 42 0.25 9.00 4.38
CA VAL A 42 1.22 9.94 4.90
C VAL A 42 0.98 11.38 4.43
N SER A 43 0.35 11.57 3.26
CA SER A 43 0.09 12.92 2.79
C SER A 43 -0.87 13.67 3.72
N ALA A 44 -1.73 12.95 4.42
CA ALA A 44 -2.62 13.54 5.40
C ALA A 44 -1.93 13.81 6.75
N GLN A 45 -0.72 13.28 6.93
CA GLN A 45 0.00 13.36 8.19
C GLN A 45 1.49 13.64 7.96
N PRO A 46 1.82 14.81 7.41
CA PRO A 46 3.22 15.10 7.05
C PRO A 46 4.18 15.11 8.22
N GLN A 47 3.67 15.23 9.45
CA GLN A 47 4.49 15.14 10.64
C GLN A 47 5.08 13.74 10.86
N MET A 48 4.62 12.76 10.11
CA MET A 48 5.15 11.40 10.15
C MET A 48 6.44 11.23 9.35
N LEU A 49 6.88 12.29 8.68
CA LEU A 49 8.06 12.26 7.85
C LEU A 49 9.22 12.97 8.52
N GLN A 50 10.43 12.60 8.13
CA GLN A 50 11.63 13.31 8.53
C GLN A 50 11.65 14.69 7.85
N SER A 51 12.65 15.50 8.19
CA SER A 51 12.74 16.86 7.64
C SER A 51 12.89 16.88 6.12
N ASP A 52 13.32 15.78 5.51
CA ASP A 52 13.41 15.69 4.05
C ASP A 52 12.04 15.51 3.38
N GLN A 53 10.99 15.38 4.15
CA GLN A 53 9.61 15.24 3.68
C GLN A 53 9.43 14.04 2.74
N THR A 54 10.24 13.02 2.90
CA THR A 54 10.20 11.84 2.06
C THR A 54 10.28 10.57 2.89
N HIS A 55 11.27 10.45 3.77
CA HIS A 55 11.46 9.26 4.57
C HIS A 55 10.64 9.34 5.86
N PRO A 56 10.00 8.23 6.26
CA PRO A 56 9.23 8.24 7.50
C PRO A 56 10.14 8.38 8.72
N ASN A 57 9.67 9.12 9.72
CA ASN A 57 10.31 9.12 11.03
C ASN A 57 9.81 7.88 11.80
N MET A 58 10.09 7.79 13.09
CA MET A 58 9.73 6.59 13.87
C MET A 58 8.20 6.36 13.85
N ASP A 59 7.42 7.42 14.08
CA ASP A 59 5.97 7.30 14.02
C ASP A 59 5.50 6.95 12.63
N GLY A 60 6.15 7.51 11.61
CA GLY A 60 5.86 7.20 10.21
C GLY A 60 6.15 5.76 9.86
N MET A 61 7.17 5.17 10.48
CA MET A 61 7.46 3.75 10.25
C MET A 61 6.34 2.86 10.78
N HIS A 62 5.74 3.23 11.91
CA HIS A 62 4.57 2.51 12.40
C HIS A 62 3.38 2.68 11.47
N LEU A 63 3.16 3.89 10.97
CA LEU A 63 2.10 4.14 10.00
C LEU A 63 2.32 3.33 8.73
N PHE A 64 3.56 3.25 8.27
CA PHE A 64 3.92 2.47 7.08
C PHE A 64 3.58 0.99 7.30
N ALA A 65 3.98 0.44 8.44
CA ALA A 65 3.71 -0.96 8.75
C ALA A 65 2.20 -1.22 8.81
N ASP A 66 1.45 -0.32 9.43
CA ASP A 66 -0.01 -0.46 9.52
C ASP A 66 -0.65 -0.40 8.14
N THR A 67 -0.14 0.45 7.26
CA THR A 67 -0.66 0.60 5.89
C THR A 67 -0.44 -0.69 5.11
N VAL A 68 0.76 -1.27 5.21
CA VAL A 68 1.07 -2.52 4.54
C VAL A 68 0.23 -3.67 5.11
N GLN A 69 0.11 -3.72 6.43
CA GLN A 69 -0.67 -4.76 7.10
C GLN A 69 -2.14 -4.68 6.67
N GLY A 70 -2.70 -3.48 6.61
CA GLY A 70 -4.08 -3.30 6.19
C GLY A 70 -4.31 -3.75 4.76
N ALA A 71 -3.38 -3.43 3.86
CA ALA A 71 -3.47 -3.86 2.47
C ALA A 71 -3.39 -5.38 2.35
N PHE A 72 -2.48 -5.99 3.10
CA PHE A 72 -2.34 -7.44 3.10
C PHE A 72 -3.64 -8.11 3.58
N GLN A 73 -4.23 -7.58 4.64
CA GLN A 73 -5.48 -8.14 5.17
C GLN A 73 -6.60 -8.01 4.15
N GLU A 74 -6.70 -6.86 3.50
CA GLU A 74 -7.72 -6.64 2.48
C GLU A 74 -7.56 -7.63 1.32
N LEU A 75 -6.33 -7.83 0.87
CA LEU A 75 -6.06 -8.76 -0.22
C LEU A 75 -6.38 -10.20 0.19
N SER A 76 -5.99 -10.59 1.39
CA SER A 76 -6.29 -11.91 1.92
C SER A 76 -7.78 -12.17 1.96
N ASP A 77 -8.55 -11.18 2.42
CA ASP A 77 -10.01 -11.31 2.48
C ASP A 77 -10.61 -11.41 1.08
N ARG A 78 -10.07 -10.63 0.13
CA ARG A 78 -10.54 -10.67 -1.25
C ARG A 78 -10.30 -12.04 -1.89
N ILE A 79 -9.12 -12.59 -1.69
CA ILE A 79 -8.78 -13.89 -2.26
C ILE A 79 -9.65 -14.98 -1.66
N SER A 80 -9.88 -14.94 -0.35
CA SER A 80 -10.76 -15.91 0.29
C SER A 80 -12.17 -15.84 -0.26
N ALA A 81 -12.68 -14.64 -0.51
CA ALA A 81 -14.01 -14.46 -1.08
C ALA A 81 -14.08 -15.02 -2.49
N LEU A 82 -13.03 -14.80 -3.29
CA LEU A 82 -13.00 -15.29 -4.67
C LEU A 82 -12.92 -16.81 -4.74
N ASP A 83 -12.19 -17.41 -3.80
CA ASP A 83 -12.05 -18.87 -3.77
C ASP A 83 -13.32 -19.54 -3.29
N GLY A 84 -14.17 -18.83 -2.60
CA GLY A 84 -15.34 -19.43 -2.00
C GLY A 84 -15.04 -20.35 -0.85
N THR A 85 -13.81 -20.36 -0.39
CA THR A 85 -13.45 -21.26 0.65
C THR A 85 -13.61 -20.56 1.92
N SER A 86 -14.22 -20.21 2.33
CA SER A 86 -14.26 -19.55 3.36
C SER A 86 -13.90 -20.00 4.50
N LYS A 87 -13.62 -19.65 4.87
CA LYS A 87 -13.32 -19.90 5.80
C LYS A 87 -14.16 -20.32 6.62
N ASP A 88 -14.78 -20.62 6.53
CA ASP A 88 -15.46 -21.13 7.24
C ASP A 88 -15.25 -21.99 7.72
N ASP A 89 -14.72 -22.16 7.50
CA ASP A 89 -14.53 -22.94 7.96
C ASP A 89 -14.29 -22.82 8.65
#